data_b51c83ec25dda60f71fc308f83d891a2
#
_entry.id   b51c83ec25dda60f71fc308f83d891a2
#
_cell.length_a   1.000
_cell.length_b   1.000
_cell.length_c   1.000
_cell.angle_alpha   90.00
_cell.angle_beta   90.00
_cell.angle_gamma   90.00
#
_symmetry.space_group_name_H-M   'P 1'
#
loop_
_entity.id
_entity.type
_entity.pdbx_description
1 polymer ?
#
loop_
_entity_poly.entity_id
_entity_poly.type
_entity_poly.pdbx_seq_one_letter_code
_entity_poly.pdbx_strand_id
1 'polypeptide(L)'
;SIVQQAENGPDLACNLSSVARSLQLDPISFTKEVAELLSGNPFVASVSTVGPFLNIRLNHQAVAPDVRNQIQAQGENYGSYNEGKGAVVLVDYSAPNVAKNMTVAHLRSTIIGHSLSKLHAAAGYTPLRINHLGDWGTQFGKIIYQYRKELAQDGDAFLQRLNENPATVLLEIYRKFVAAEKDDQQATDEARQIFL
;
A
#
# COMPACT_ATOMS: atom_id res chain seq x y z
N SER A 1 -3.50 -16.61 -15.51
CA SER A 1 -2.59 -17.57 -14.85
C SER A 1 -2.92 -18.98 -15.28
N ILE A 2 -1.91 -19.83 -15.40
CA ILE A 2 -2.04 -21.23 -15.82
C ILE A 2 -2.52 -22.11 -14.66
N VAL A 3 -2.28 -21.69 -13.42
CA VAL A 3 -2.60 -22.41 -12.19
C VAL A 3 -3.73 -21.72 -11.46
N GLN A 4 -4.74 -22.47 -11.04
CA GLN A 4 -5.86 -22.00 -10.23
C GLN A 4 -6.01 -22.88 -8.99
N GLN A 5 -6.34 -22.27 -7.86
CA GLN A 5 -6.69 -22.95 -6.63
C GLN A 5 -8.22 -23.10 -6.55
N ALA A 6 -8.70 -24.29 -6.26
CA ALA A 6 -10.14 -24.59 -6.17
C ALA A 6 -10.54 -24.86 -4.72
N GLU A 7 -11.61 -24.22 -4.22
CA GLU A 7 -12.05 -24.29 -2.81
C GLU A 7 -12.38 -25.70 -2.29
N ASN A 8 -12.79 -26.63 -3.14
CA ASN A 8 -13.08 -28.04 -2.75
C ASN A 8 -12.55 -29.05 -3.78
N GLY A 9 -11.53 -28.65 -4.55
CA GLY A 9 -10.94 -29.42 -5.63
C GLY A 9 -9.52 -29.90 -5.32
N PRO A 10 -8.73 -30.11 -6.37
CA PRO A 10 -7.29 -30.35 -6.25
C PRO A 10 -6.61 -29.10 -5.68
N ASP A 11 -5.47 -29.28 -5.02
CA ASP A 11 -4.70 -28.13 -4.46
C ASP A 11 -4.20 -27.18 -5.56
N LEU A 12 -3.86 -27.75 -6.73
CA LEU A 12 -3.48 -27.01 -7.93
C LEU A 12 -4.19 -27.54 -9.15
N ALA A 13 -4.68 -26.65 -10.02
CA ALA A 13 -5.24 -27.00 -11.33
C ALA A 13 -4.52 -26.19 -12.42
N CYS A 14 -3.93 -26.88 -13.40
CA CYS A 14 -3.17 -26.28 -14.49
C CYS A 14 -3.84 -26.56 -15.82
N ASN A 15 -4.10 -25.51 -16.61
CA ASN A 15 -4.53 -25.69 -18.01
C ASN A 15 -3.31 -25.68 -18.93
N LEU A 16 -2.97 -26.81 -19.52
CA LEU A 16 -1.80 -26.98 -20.36
C LEU A 16 -2.05 -26.75 -21.86
N SER A 17 -3.26 -26.35 -22.26
CA SER A 17 -3.62 -26.16 -23.67
C SER A 17 -2.75 -25.18 -24.42
N SER A 18 -2.40 -24.05 -23.79
CA SER A 18 -1.58 -23.00 -24.41
C SER A 18 -0.14 -23.47 -24.61
N VAL A 19 0.40 -24.16 -23.60
CA VAL A 19 1.77 -24.69 -23.64
C VAL A 19 1.88 -25.79 -24.69
N ALA A 20 0.95 -26.75 -24.72
CA ALA A 20 0.94 -27.80 -25.70
C ALA A 20 0.88 -27.25 -27.14
N ARG A 21 0.01 -26.27 -27.40
CA ARG A 21 -0.09 -25.61 -28.72
C ARG A 21 1.20 -24.89 -29.11
N SER A 22 1.87 -24.23 -28.20
CA SER A 22 3.15 -23.55 -28.51
C SER A 22 4.26 -24.55 -28.88
N LEU A 23 4.16 -25.79 -28.39
CA LEU A 23 5.06 -26.89 -28.68
C LEU A 23 4.57 -27.76 -29.88
N GLN A 24 3.45 -27.39 -30.50
CA GLN A 24 2.80 -28.16 -31.59
C GLN A 24 2.42 -29.60 -31.19
N LEU A 25 2.06 -29.81 -29.93
CA LEU A 25 1.65 -31.11 -29.37
C LEU A 25 0.14 -31.15 -29.15
N ASP A 26 -0.43 -32.38 -29.15
CA ASP A 26 -1.81 -32.58 -28.75
C ASP A 26 -1.98 -32.29 -27.24
N PRO A 27 -2.89 -31.36 -26.86
CA PRO A 27 -3.02 -30.95 -25.47
C PRO A 27 -3.37 -32.09 -24.50
N ILE A 28 -4.15 -33.07 -24.93
CA ILE A 28 -4.60 -34.15 -24.04
C ILE A 28 -3.46 -35.15 -23.81
N SER A 29 -2.75 -35.54 -24.88
CA SER A 29 -1.59 -36.45 -24.81
C SER A 29 -0.46 -35.80 -23.98
N PHE A 30 -0.18 -34.53 -24.26
CA PHE A 30 0.82 -33.77 -23.51
C PHE A 30 0.50 -33.69 -22.00
N THR A 31 -0.78 -33.46 -21.65
CA THR A 31 -1.21 -33.42 -20.25
C THR A 31 -1.02 -34.74 -19.53
N LYS A 32 -1.25 -35.86 -20.22
CA LYS A 32 -1.02 -37.20 -19.64
C LYS A 32 0.44 -37.49 -19.42
N GLU A 33 1.32 -37.14 -20.35
CA GLU A 33 2.77 -37.30 -20.21
C GLU A 33 3.30 -36.50 -19.02
N VAL A 34 2.84 -35.23 -18.87
CA VAL A 34 3.19 -34.40 -17.72
C VAL A 34 2.67 -35.00 -16.41
N ALA A 35 1.48 -35.57 -16.40
CA ALA A 35 0.93 -36.25 -15.23
C ALA A 35 1.76 -37.46 -14.82
N GLU A 36 2.25 -38.26 -15.75
CA GLU A 36 3.10 -39.44 -15.51
C GLU A 36 4.45 -38.99 -14.91
N LEU A 37 5.06 -37.91 -15.44
CA LEU A 37 6.31 -37.37 -14.92
C LEU A 37 6.19 -36.84 -13.48
N LEU A 38 5.02 -36.31 -13.13
CA LEU A 38 4.77 -35.78 -11.79
C LEU A 38 4.40 -36.84 -10.75
N SER A 39 3.91 -38.00 -11.16
CA SER A 39 3.43 -39.05 -10.25
C SER A 39 4.53 -39.64 -9.35
N GLY A 40 5.81 -39.48 -9.72
CA GLY A 40 6.97 -39.89 -8.92
C GLY A 40 7.52 -38.80 -7.99
N ASN A 41 6.95 -37.62 -7.99
CA ASN A 41 7.47 -36.51 -7.17
C ASN A 41 7.02 -36.66 -5.70
N PRO A 42 7.93 -36.62 -4.71
CA PRO A 42 7.61 -36.83 -3.29
C PRO A 42 6.64 -35.77 -2.72
N PHE A 43 6.56 -34.59 -3.32
CA PHE A 43 5.64 -33.52 -2.90
C PHE A 43 4.23 -33.67 -3.49
N VAL A 44 4.02 -34.65 -4.37
CA VAL A 44 2.74 -34.92 -5.05
C VAL A 44 2.10 -36.15 -4.46
N ALA A 45 0.90 -36.01 -3.89
CA ALA A 45 0.12 -37.14 -3.38
C ALA A 45 -0.65 -37.88 -4.50
N SER A 46 -1.23 -37.12 -5.42
CA SER A 46 -1.90 -37.68 -6.59
C SER A 46 -2.02 -36.68 -7.73
N VAL A 47 -2.08 -37.20 -8.93
CA VAL A 47 -2.32 -36.41 -10.16
C VAL A 47 -3.50 -37.01 -10.90
N SER A 48 -4.35 -36.17 -11.46
CA SER A 48 -5.44 -36.59 -12.35
C SER A 48 -5.59 -35.61 -13.52
N THR A 49 -6.11 -36.10 -14.65
CA THR A 49 -6.28 -35.30 -15.85
C THR A 49 -7.74 -35.27 -16.27
N VAL A 50 -8.22 -34.08 -16.68
CA VAL A 50 -9.54 -33.89 -17.29
C VAL A 50 -9.36 -33.07 -18.57
N GLY A 51 -9.33 -33.76 -19.72
CA GLY A 51 -8.94 -33.12 -20.98
C GLY A 51 -7.54 -32.52 -20.88
N PRO A 52 -7.35 -31.20 -21.17
CA PRO A 52 -6.08 -30.50 -21.07
C PRO A 52 -5.79 -29.94 -19.67
N PHE A 53 -6.63 -30.27 -18.69
CA PHE A 53 -6.44 -29.85 -17.30
C PHE A 53 -5.70 -30.91 -16.50
N LEU A 54 -4.64 -30.48 -15.84
CA LEU A 54 -3.85 -31.26 -14.88
C LEU A 54 -4.24 -30.84 -13.48
N ASN A 55 -4.74 -31.78 -12.69
CA ASN A 55 -5.14 -31.58 -11.31
C ASN A 55 -4.15 -32.28 -10.38
N ILE A 56 -3.58 -31.55 -9.41
CA ILE A 56 -2.53 -32.03 -8.52
C ILE A 56 -3.03 -31.92 -7.08
N ARG A 57 -2.87 -32.98 -6.29
CA ARG A 57 -2.96 -32.96 -4.82
C ARG A 57 -1.58 -33.06 -4.23
N LEU A 58 -1.29 -32.15 -3.29
CA LEU A 58 -0.01 -32.09 -2.63
C LEU A 58 0.09 -33.13 -1.50
N ASN A 59 1.28 -33.67 -1.33
CA ASN A 59 1.61 -34.50 -0.17
C ASN A 59 1.95 -33.57 1.00
N HIS A 60 0.96 -33.23 1.81
CA HIS A 60 1.13 -32.29 2.94
C HIS A 60 2.17 -32.79 3.96
N GLN A 61 2.38 -34.11 4.12
CA GLN A 61 3.38 -34.65 5.00
C GLN A 61 4.81 -34.37 4.51
N ALA A 62 5.01 -34.25 3.21
CA ALA A 62 6.30 -33.87 2.62
C ALA A 62 6.49 -32.36 2.52
N VAL A 63 5.42 -31.63 2.15
CA VAL A 63 5.48 -30.17 1.96
C VAL A 63 5.63 -29.42 3.27
N ALA A 64 4.91 -29.81 4.33
CA ALA A 64 4.91 -29.06 5.59
C ALA A 64 6.28 -28.98 6.29
N PRO A 65 7.08 -30.06 6.38
CA PRO A 65 8.44 -29.97 6.90
C PRO A 65 9.35 -29.08 6.07
N ASP A 66 9.23 -29.13 4.74
CA ASP A 66 10.03 -28.29 3.84
C ASP A 66 9.72 -26.81 4.02
N VAL A 67 8.44 -26.45 4.01
CA VAL A 67 7.99 -25.05 4.29
C VAL A 67 8.47 -24.58 5.65
N ARG A 68 8.34 -25.41 6.70
CA ARG A 68 8.84 -25.08 8.04
C ARG A 68 10.35 -24.80 8.05
N ASN A 69 11.12 -25.65 7.37
CA ASN A 69 12.56 -25.47 7.28
C ASN A 69 12.94 -24.20 6.52
N GLN A 70 12.22 -23.87 5.45
CA GLN A 70 12.40 -22.61 4.72
C GLN A 70 12.09 -21.39 5.61
N ILE A 71 10.98 -21.42 6.38
CA ILE A 71 10.64 -20.36 7.33
C ILE A 71 11.75 -20.18 8.37
N GLN A 72 12.26 -21.29 8.94
CA GLN A 72 13.33 -21.23 9.93
C GLN A 72 14.65 -20.70 9.35
N ALA A 73 15.00 -21.09 8.12
CA ALA A 73 16.22 -20.66 7.45
C ALA A 73 16.18 -19.19 7.02
N GLN A 74 15.05 -18.71 6.53
CA GLN A 74 14.88 -17.35 5.99
C GLN A 74 14.45 -16.34 7.07
N GLY A 75 13.84 -16.79 8.17
CA GLY A 75 13.36 -15.92 9.25
C GLY A 75 12.41 -14.84 8.74
N GLU A 76 12.71 -13.59 9.06
CA GLU A 76 11.91 -12.42 8.66
C GLU A 76 11.89 -12.18 7.14
N ASN A 77 12.80 -12.78 6.39
CA ASN A 77 12.85 -12.67 4.93
C ASN A 77 11.99 -13.72 4.22
N TYR A 78 11.33 -14.62 4.96
CA TYR A 78 10.47 -15.63 4.34
C TYR A 78 9.34 -14.99 3.53
N GLY A 79 9.18 -15.44 2.28
CA GLY A 79 8.23 -14.88 1.33
C GLY A 79 8.74 -13.67 0.54
N SER A 80 9.96 -13.20 0.83
CA SER A 80 10.61 -12.19 0.00
C SER A 80 11.20 -12.80 -1.27
N TYR A 81 11.19 -12.04 -2.35
CA TYR A 81 11.73 -12.42 -3.66
C TYR A 81 12.37 -11.21 -4.34
N ASN A 82 13.14 -11.41 -5.39
CA ASN A 82 13.94 -10.34 -6.02
C ASN A 82 13.50 -10.04 -7.47
N GLU A 83 12.22 -9.84 -7.70
CA GLU A 83 11.69 -9.43 -9.02
C GLU A 83 12.10 -8.00 -9.35
N GLY A 84 12.12 -7.14 -8.35
CA GLY A 84 12.47 -5.73 -8.49
C GLY A 84 13.94 -5.46 -8.79
N LYS A 85 14.85 -6.40 -8.52
CA LYS A 85 16.30 -6.28 -8.79
C LYS A 85 16.92 -4.97 -8.30
N GLY A 86 16.42 -4.44 -7.19
CA GLY A 86 16.86 -3.18 -6.62
C GLY A 86 16.34 -1.91 -7.32
N ALA A 87 15.45 -2.03 -8.31
CA ALA A 87 14.87 -0.87 -8.97
C ALA A 87 14.13 0.04 -7.98
N VAL A 88 14.27 1.35 -8.13
CA VAL A 88 13.64 2.33 -7.25
C VAL A 88 12.17 2.48 -7.62
N VAL A 89 11.29 2.41 -6.60
CA VAL A 89 9.86 2.71 -6.71
C VAL A 89 9.53 3.85 -5.77
N LEU A 90 8.98 4.92 -6.32
CA LEU A 90 8.54 6.07 -5.56
C LEU A 90 7.12 5.83 -5.04
N VAL A 91 6.92 5.99 -3.72
CA VAL A 91 5.63 5.84 -3.07
C VAL A 91 5.32 7.11 -2.29
N ASP A 92 4.41 7.92 -2.82
CA ASP A 92 3.92 9.13 -2.17
C ASP A 92 2.68 8.80 -1.34
N TYR A 93 2.76 9.02 -0.02
CA TYR A 93 1.66 8.73 0.90
C TYR A 93 1.79 9.51 2.21
N SER A 94 0.72 9.52 3.03
CA SER A 94 0.67 10.28 4.28
C SER A 94 0.91 11.77 4.06
N ALA A 95 0.14 12.37 3.13
CA ALA A 95 0.23 13.76 2.73
C ALA A 95 -0.95 14.59 3.30
N PRO A 96 -1.06 14.76 4.64
CA PRO A 96 -2.10 15.59 5.24
C PRO A 96 -1.79 17.07 5.01
N ASN A 97 -2.84 17.89 5.10
CA ASN A 97 -2.67 19.33 5.17
C ASN A 97 -2.29 19.72 6.61
N VAL A 98 -1.20 20.50 6.79
CA VAL A 98 -0.67 20.89 8.12
C VAL A 98 -1.63 21.80 8.88
N ALA A 99 -2.56 22.47 8.19
CA ALA A 99 -3.56 23.36 8.79
C ALA A 99 -4.78 22.60 9.33
N LYS A 100 -4.88 21.29 9.17
CA LYS A 100 -6.05 20.49 9.56
C LYS A 100 -5.67 19.28 10.38
N ASN A 101 -6.58 18.86 11.25
CA ASN A 101 -6.44 17.57 11.93
C ASN A 101 -6.47 16.41 10.93
N MET A 102 -5.67 15.40 11.19
CA MET A 102 -5.77 14.13 10.48
C MET A 102 -7.14 13.49 10.74
N THR A 103 -7.69 12.90 9.70
CA THR A 103 -8.95 12.15 9.74
C THR A 103 -8.69 10.66 9.50
N VAL A 104 -9.71 9.82 9.68
CA VAL A 104 -9.65 8.39 9.35
C VAL A 104 -9.26 8.16 7.88
N ALA A 105 -9.66 9.06 6.98
CA ALA A 105 -9.27 8.97 5.56
C ALA A 105 -7.74 9.11 5.37
N HIS A 106 -7.10 10.03 6.10
CA HIS A 106 -5.64 10.19 6.09
C HIS A 106 -4.94 8.97 6.69
N LEU A 107 -5.47 8.43 7.80
CA LEU A 107 -4.93 7.21 8.41
C LEU A 107 -5.00 6.03 7.43
N ARG A 108 -6.13 5.85 6.74
CA ARG A 108 -6.29 4.79 5.74
C ARG A 108 -5.24 4.90 4.62
N SER A 109 -5.07 6.09 4.02
CA SER A 109 -4.09 6.29 2.95
C SER A 109 -2.65 6.06 3.44
N THR A 110 -2.35 6.46 4.67
CA THR A 110 -1.05 6.23 5.32
C THR A 110 -0.76 4.73 5.47
N ILE A 111 -1.72 3.96 5.97
CA ILE A 111 -1.57 2.50 6.16
C ILE A 111 -1.40 1.80 4.81
N ILE A 112 -2.20 2.16 3.80
CA ILE A 112 -2.11 1.58 2.46
C ILE A 112 -0.73 1.88 1.84
N GLY A 113 -0.29 3.13 1.84
CA GLY A 113 1.01 3.52 1.28
C GLY A 113 2.19 2.84 2.00
N HIS A 114 2.13 2.74 3.33
CA HIS A 114 3.13 2.02 4.10
C HIS A 114 3.17 0.52 3.76
N SER A 115 2.00 -0.12 3.63
CA SER A 115 1.89 -1.52 3.24
C SER A 115 2.43 -1.78 1.83
N LEU A 116 2.09 -0.91 0.87
CA LEU A 116 2.63 -0.98 -0.49
C LEU A 116 4.16 -0.84 -0.50
N SER A 117 4.72 0.09 0.29
CA SER A 117 6.18 0.24 0.41
C SER A 117 6.84 -1.04 0.94
N LYS A 118 6.23 -1.70 1.94
CA LYS A 118 6.74 -2.98 2.46
C LYS A 118 6.63 -4.11 1.43
N LEU A 119 5.53 -4.20 0.70
CA LEU A 119 5.35 -5.19 -0.36
C LEU A 119 6.39 -5.02 -1.48
N HIS A 120 6.63 -3.79 -1.91
CA HIS A 120 7.69 -3.53 -2.90
C HIS A 120 9.08 -3.91 -2.37
N ALA A 121 9.39 -3.61 -1.10
CA ALA A 121 10.65 -4.02 -0.50
C ALA A 121 10.79 -5.55 -0.47
N ALA A 122 9.73 -6.26 -0.06
CA ALA A 122 9.72 -7.74 -0.06
C ALA A 122 9.85 -8.33 -1.48
N ALA A 123 9.40 -7.62 -2.50
CA ALA A 123 9.55 -7.98 -3.91
C ALA A 123 10.93 -7.60 -4.51
N GLY A 124 11.85 -7.09 -3.71
CA GLY A 124 13.22 -6.75 -4.14
C GLY A 124 13.36 -5.38 -4.80
N TYR A 125 12.37 -4.49 -4.67
CA TYR A 125 12.50 -3.07 -5.05
C TYR A 125 13.09 -2.26 -3.90
N THR A 126 13.59 -1.07 -4.22
CA THR A 126 14.00 -0.05 -3.25
C THR A 126 12.92 1.04 -3.17
N PRO A 127 12.00 0.99 -2.19
CA PRO A 127 10.94 1.99 -2.08
C PRO A 127 11.49 3.32 -1.54
N LEU A 128 11.35 4.38 -2.35
CA LEU A 128 11.56 5.75 -1.93
C LEU A 128 10.23 6.33 -1.45
N ARG A 129 10.11 6.56 -0.14
CA ARG A 129 8.89 7.06 0.50
C ARG A 129 8.91 8.57 0.57
N ILE A 130 7.84 9.20 0.10
CA ILE A 130 7.67 10.65 0.07
C ILE A 130 6.41 11.01 0.85
N ASN A 131 6.49 12.11 1.62
CA ASN A 131 5.35 12.79 2.19
C ASN A 131 5.26 14.18 1.55
N HIS A 132 4.32 14.37 0.65
CA HIS A 132 4.02 15.69 0.12
C HIS A 132 2.99 16.38 1.02
N LEU A 133 3.47 17.01 2.10
CA LEU A 133 2.58 17.72 3.04
C LEU A 133 1.92 18.91 2.35
N GLY A 134 0.62 19.07 2.59
CA GLY A 134 -0.13 20.22 2.09
C GLY A 134 0.17 21.45 2.94
N ASP A 135 1.08 22.31 2.49
CA ASP A 135 1.46 23.57 3.12
C ASP A 135 1.04 24.80 2.28
N TRP A 136 0.26 24.57 1.24
CA TRP A 136 -0.20 25.59 0.29
C TRP A 136 -1.72 25.60 0.15
N GLY A 137 -2.28 26.74 -0.22
CA GLY A 137 -3.72 26.91 -0.51
C GLY A 137 -4.38 28.01 0.34
N THR A 138 -5.61 28.35 -0.01
CA THR A 138 -6.41 29.43 0.65
C THR A 138 -6.55 29.24 2.17
N GLN A 139 -6.35 28.05 2.69
CA GLN A 139 -6.37 27.77 4.13
C GLN A 139 -5.23 28.45 4.85
N PHE A 140 -4.07 28.60 4.20
CA PHE A 140 -2.93 29.31 4.77
C PHE A 140 -3.19 30.82 4.79
N GLY A 141 -3.89 31.38 3.80
CA GLY A 141 -4.37 32.75 3.87
C GLY A 141 -5.24 33.01 5.11
N LYS A 142 -6.12 32.07 5.46
CA LYS A 142 -6.95 32.13 6.68
C LYS A 142 -6.10 32.09 7.96
N ILE A 143 -5.10 31.21 8.00
CA ILE A 143 -4.17 31.12 9.14
C ILE A 143 -3.37 32.43 9.26
N ILE A 144 -2.80 32.94 8.16
CA ILE A 144 -2.00 34.16 8.15
C ILE A 144 -2.84 35.36 8.58
N TYR A 145 -4.07 35.47 8.08
CA TYR A 145 -4.99 36.50 8.50
C TYR A 145 -5.24 36.50 10.00
N GLN A 146 -5.62 35.35 10.55
CA GLN A 146 -5.90 35.20 11.98
C GLN A 146 -4.64 35.35 12.82
N TYR A 147 -3.51 34.86 12.36
CA TYR A 147 -2.20 35.06 12.99
C TYR A 147 -1.87 36.56 13.17
N ARG A 148 -2.03 37.35 12.10
CA ARG A 148 -1.81 38.80 12.15
C ARG A 148 -2.74 39.50 13.15
N LYS A 149 -3.99 39.05 13.22
CA LYS A 149 -4.99 39.55 14.14
C LYS A 149 -4.65 39.24 15.60
N GLU A 150 -4.27 38.01 15.93
CA GLU A 150 -3.83 37.60 17.27
C GLU A 150 -2.54 38.32 17.69
N LEU A 151 -1.60 38.44 16.76
CA LEU A 151 -0.35 39.17 17.00
C LEU A 151 -0.57 40.66 17.34
N ALA A 152 -1.54 41.30 16.68
CA ALA A 152 -1.91 42.68 16.93
C ALA A 152 -2.65 42.88 18.27
N GLN A 153 -3.34 41.84 18.76
CA GLN A 153 -4.10 41.87 20.02
C GLN A 153 -3.25 41.54 21.25
N ASP A 154 -2.50 40.44 21.21
CA ASP A 154 -1.82 39.84 22.35
C ASP A 154 -0.35 39.47 22.05
N GLY A 155 0.35 40.28 21.28
CA GLY A 155 1.65 40.07 20.67
C GLY A 155 2.57 39.07 21.37
N ASP A 156 3.11 39.47 22.53
CA ASP A 156 4.12 38.66 23.26
C ASP A 156 3.51 37.36 23.82
N ALA A 157 2.31 37.41 24.38
CA ALA A 157 1.65 36.25 24.95
C ALA A 157 1.27 35.25 23.85
N PHE A 158 0.85 35.73 22.69
CA PHE A 158 0.56 34.88 21.52
C PHE A 158 1.85 34.22 21.02
N LEU A 159 2.94 34.93 20.86
CA LEU A 159 4.22 34.37 20.40
C LEU A 159 4.79 33.36 21.40
N GLN A 160 4.64 33.57 22.70
CA GLN A 160 5.02 32.57 23.69
C GLN A 160 4.24 31.27 23.52
N ARG A 161 2.92 31.34 23.44
CA ARG A 161 2.05 30.16 23.20
C ARG A 161 2.41 29.43 21.89
N LEU A 162 2.70 30.19 20.84
CA LEU A 162 3.08 29.64 19.54
C LEU A 162 4.41 28.87 19.61
N ASN A 163 5.39 29.41 20.35
CA ASN A 163 6.69 28.76 20.54
C ASN A 163 6.60 27.50 21.41
N GLU A 164 5.72 27.49 22.42
CA GLU A 164 5.52 26.35 23.29
C GLU A 164 4.79 25.20 22.58
N ASN A 165 3.78 25.51 21.77
CA ASN A 165 2.97 24.49 21.11
C ASN A 165 2.43 24.93 19.73
N PRO A 166 3.32 25.02 18.72
CA PRO A 166 2.98 25.60 17.43
C PRO A 166 1.80 24.89 16.71
N ALA A 167 1.76 23.55 16.73
CA ALA A 167 0.73 22.79 16.05
C ALA A 167 -0.66 23.06 16.63
N THR A 168 -0.79 23.11 17.95
CA THR A 168 -2.07 23.37 18.63
C THR A 168 -2.52 24.81 18.38
N VAL A 169 -1.61 25.78 18.51
CA VAL A 169 -1.95 27.19 18.29
C VAL A 169 -2.35 27.48 16.85
N LEU A 170 -1.63 26.93 15.87
CA LEU A 170 -2.02 27.06 14.45
C LEU A 170 -3.40 26.47 14.17
N LEU A 171 -3.74 25.35 14.78
CA LEU A 171 -5.06 24.74 14.65
C LEU A 171 -6.15 25.60 15.32
N GLU A 172 -5.87 26.18 16.49
CA GLU A 172 -6.80 27.07 17.19
C GLU A 172 -7.12 28.32 16.36
N ILE A 173 -6.11 29.00 15.82
CA ILE A 173 -6.32 30.17 14.97
C ILE A 173 -7.06 29.85 13.69
N TYR A 174 -6.79 28.70 13.07
CA TYR A 174 -7.57 28.25 11.94
C TYR A 174 -9.05 28.03 12.29
N ARG A 175 -9.34 27.38 13.44
CA ARG A 175 -10.70 27.16 13.92
C ARG A 175 -11.43 28.47 14.25
N LYS A 176 -10.73 29.43 14.86
CA LYS A 176 -11.28 30.77 15.12
C LYS A 176 -11.70 31.46 13.83
N PHE A 177 -10.84 31.42 12.80
CA PHE A 177 -11.20 32.00 11.50
C PHE A 177 -12.42 31.33 10.89
N VAL A 178 -12.43 29.96 10.82
CA VAL A 178 -13.54 29.21 10.23
C VAL A 178 -14.86 29.43 10.97
N ALA A 179 -14.84 29.63 12.28
CA ALA A 179 -16.02 29.96 13.06
C ALA A 179 -16.58 31.35 12.72
N ALA A 180 -15.71 32.33 12.50
CA ALA A 180 -16.08 33.70 12.15
C ALA A 180 -16.40 33.90 10.66
N GLU A 181 -15.89 33.04 9.78
CA GLU A 181 -15.99 33.15 8.30
C GLU A 181 -17.43 33.28 7.79
N LYS A 182 -18.40 32.68 8.49
CA LYS A 182 -19.80 32.68 8.09
C LYS A 182 -20.43 34.06 8.20
N ASP A 183 -19.95 34.90 9.13
CA ASP A 183 -20.50 36.19 9.49
C ASP A 183 -19.62 37.35 8.99
N ASP A 184 -18.42 37.08 8.45
CA ASP A 184 -17.44 38.07 8.02
C ASP A 184 -16.88 37.73 6.63
N GLN A 185 -17.62 38.22 5.59
CA GLN A 185 -17.22 38.04 4.19
C GLN A 185 -15.94 38.81 3.87
N GLN A 186 -15.74 39.98 4.51
CA GLN A 186 -14.56 40.79 4.27
C GLN A 186 -13.29 40.07 4.72
N ALA A 187 -13.30 39.45 5.90
CA ALA A 187 -12.18 38.63 6.38
C ALA A 187 -11.85 37.46 5.43
N THR A 188 -12.87 36.86 4.81
CA THR A 188 -12.69 35.80 3.82
C THR A 188 -11.98 36.30 2.55
N ASP A 189 -12.37 37.47 2.06
CA ASP A 189 -11.78 38.09 0.86
C ASP A 189 -10.35 38.58 1.15
N GLU A 190 -10.09 39.15 2.31
CA GLU A 190 -8.73 39.52 2.76
C GLU A 190 -7.83 38.29 2.91
N ALA A 191 -8.31 37.21 3.48
CA ALA A 191 -7.57 35.95 3.57
C ALA A 191 -7.20 35.36 2.21
N ARG A 192 -8.08 35.48 1.21
CA ARG A 192 -7.76 35.10 -0.18
C ARG A 192 -6.68 35.97 -0.78
N GLN A 193 -6.75 37.30 -0.55
CA GLN A 193 -5.76 38.27 -1.06
C GLN A 193 -4.37 38.05 -0.44
N ILE A 194 -4.30 37.64 0.82
CA ILE A 194 -3.04 37.32 1.49
C ILE A 194 -2.34 36.14 0.83
N PHE A 195 -3.11 35.26 0.23
CA PHE A 195 -2.61 34.03 -0.38
C PHE A 195 -2.21 34.18 -1.86
N LEU A 196 -2.77 35.16 -2.55
CA LEU A 196 -2.46 35.47 -3.96
C LEU A 196 -1.18 36.28 -4.09
#